data_d19d504f202a72aa5b12ce016d5370ac
#
_entry.id   d19d504f202a72aa5b12ce016d5370ac
#
_cell.length_a   1.000
_cell.length_b   1.000
_cell.length_c   1.000
_cell.angle_alpha   90.00
_cell.angle_beta   90.00
_cell.angle_gamma   90.00
#
_symmetry.space_group_name_H-M   'P 1'
#
loop_
_entity.id
_entity.type
_entity.pdbx_description
1 polymer ?
#
loop_
_entity_poly.entity_id
_entity_poly.type
_entity_poly.pdbx_seq_one_letter_code
_entity_poly.pdbx_strand_id
1 'polypeptide(L)'
;MRFWKMNGAGNDFVVLNNLEEHLPVEVLPQVARTLCERHLSIGADGLMVVDAPTQGGDYKMLFFNSDGSVGEMCGNGARCICRYGYENGLAGEVQTVETTAGIVTGRRVSERLYRVRLNDPTTVKLDYPVEVDGVTYDCSYVELGNPGLPHAVIPYSGLKNADWNELRELGRKLRWHPAFPKGANVNFYELTGEDTVYERTFERGVEDFTYACGTGTGSVVTVLTLQGKVSGKNVKVDMTGGQLIIDAERENGRVTDLFLTGPTNIVAKGEVTDEDLCLAK
;
A
#
# COMPACT_ATOMS: atom_id res chain seq x y z
N MET A 1 -25.57 4.25 -8.52
CA MET A 1 -24.49 3.30 -8.15
C MET A 1 -24.30 3.35 -6.64
N ARG A 2 -24.38 2.20 -5.99
CA ARG A 2 -24.08 2.10 -4.54
C ARG A 2 -22.57 2.03 -4.33
N PHE A 3 -22.08 2.75 -3.32
CA PHE A 3 -20.66 2.78 -3.00
C PHE A 3 -20.38 2.62 -1.50
N TRP A 4 -19.20 2.13 -1.18
CA TRP A 4 -18.61 2.25 0.14
C TRP A 4 -17.39 3.18 0.08
N LYS A 5 -17.29 4.12 1.03
CA LYS A 5 -16.07 4.86 1.28
C LYS A 5 -15.29 4.14 2.37
N MET A 6 -14.09 3.72 2.06
CA MET A 6 -13.24 2.96 2.98
C MET A 6 -11.87 3.62 3.15
N ASN A 7 -11.21 3.34 4.27
CA ASN A 7 -9.87 3.82 4.58
C ASN A 7 -9.04 2.69 5.18
N GLY A 8 -7.79 2.54 4.69
CA GLY A 8 -6.79 1.61 5.19
C GLY A 8 -5.49 2.33 5.52
N ALA A 9 -5.30 2.69 6.81
CA ALA A 9 -4.10 3.37 7.30
C ALA A 9 -3.78 4.69 6.54
N GLY A 10 -4.80 5.52 6.31
CA GLY A 10 -4.65 6.84 5.67
C GLY A 10 -4.86 6.85 4.16
N ASN A 11 -4.78 5.72 3.46
CA ASN A 11 -5.27 5.62 2.08
C ASN A 11 -6.78 5.43 2.05
N ASP A 12 -7.48 6.20 1.23
CA ASP A 12 -8.92 6.17 1.13
C ASP A 12 -9.41 5.77 -0.27
N PHE A 13 -10.47 4.99 -0.29
CA PHE A 13 -10.97 4.36 -1.52
C PHE A 13 -12.49 4.49 -1.62
N VAL A 14 -12.96 4.68 -2.85
CA VAL A 14 -14.35 4.37 -3.23
C VAL A 14 -14.39 2.91 -3.67
N VAL A 15 -15.33 2.14 -3.15
CA VAL A 15 -15.52 0.73 -3.52
C VAL A 15 -16.87 0.56 -4.17
N LEU A 16 -16.90 0.00 -5.38
CA LEU A 16 -18.11 -0.36 -6.13
C LEU A 16 -18.22 -1.86 -6.29
N ASN A 17 -19.45 -2.37 -6.32
CA ASN A 17 -19.74 -3.77 -6.61
C ASN A 17 -20.25 -3.92 -8.06
N ASN A 18 -19.36 -4.25 -8.97
CA ASN A 18 -19.72 -4.40 -10.37
C ASN A 18 -20.50 -5.70 -10.67
N LEU A 19 -20.56 -6.63 -9.72
CA LEU A 19 -21.48 -7.78 -9.79
C LEU A 19 -22.96 -7.34 -9.75
N GLU A 20 -23.23 -6.15 -9.20
CA GLU A 20 -24.55 -5.54 -9.12
C GLU A 20 -24.74 -4.40 -10.14
N GLU A 21 -23.71 -3.57 -10.35
CA GLU A 21 -23.81 -2.36 -11.17
C GLU A 21 -23.63 -2.65 -12.67
N HIS A 22 -22.95 -3.74 -13.04
CA HIS A 22 -22.74 -4.22 -14.41
C HIS A 22 -22.17 -3.19 -15.38
N LEU A 23 -21.25 -2.34 -14.90
CA LEU A 23 -20.58 -1.32 -15.71
C LEU A 23 -19.58 -1.98 -16.69
N PRO A 24 -19.52 -1.52 -17.95
CA PRO A 24 -18.44 -1.91 -18.85
C PRO A 24 -17.06 -1.52 -18.28
N VAL A 25 -16.07 -2.39 -18.43
CA VAL A 25 -14.71 -2.13 -17.87
C VAL A 25 -14.10 -0.87 -18.48
N GLU A 26 -14.45 -0.56 -19.72
CA GLU A 26 -13.94 0.59 -20.48
C GLU A 26 -14.36 1.94 -19.88
N VAL A 27 -15.46 2.00 -19.13
CA VAL A 27 -15.91 3.24 -18.49
C VAL A 27 -15.31 3.44 -17.09
N LEU A 28 -14.77 2.40 -16.45
CA LEU A 28 -14.27 2.44 -15.09
C LEU A 28 -13.14 3.48 -14.88
N PRO A 29 -12.21 3.70 -15.83
CA PRO A 29 -11.24 4.80 -15.72
C PRO A 29 -11.89 6.18 -15.60
N GLN A 30 -13.00 6.42 -16.30
CA GLN A 30 -13.73 7.68 -16.19
C GLN A 30 -14.49 7.76 -14.87
N VAL A 31 -15.12 6.68 -14.44
CA VAL A 31 -15.78 6.58 -13.12
C VAL A 31 -14.78 6.90 -12.00
N ALA A 32 -13.55 6.36 -12.09
CA ALA A 32 -12.49 6.65 -11.13
C ALA A 32 -12.16 8.15 -11.09
N ARG A 33 -11.88 8.77 -12.23
CA ARG A 33 -11.59 10.21 -12.30
C ARG A 33 -12.70 11.05 -11.67
N THR A 34 -13.93 10.71 -11.97
CA THR A 34 -15.07 11.49 -11.49
C THR A 34 -15.34 11.28 -10.00
N LEU A 35 -15.39 10.03 -9.53
CA LEU A 35 -15.73 9.74 -8.14
C LEU A 35 -14.58 10.07 -7.17
N CYS A 36 -13.34 9.97 -7.62
CA CYS A 36 -12.16 10.24 -6.78
C CYS A 36 -11.78 11.73 -6.73
N GLU A 37 -12.41 12.58 -7.56
CA GLU A 37 -12.13 14.03 -7.55
C GLU A 37 -12.51 14.63 -6.20
N ARG A 38 -11.51 15.19 -5.51
CA ARG A 38 -11.72 15.84 -4.20
C ARG A 38 -12.38 17.21 -4.42
N HIS A 39 -13.27 17.59 -3.53
CA HIS A 39 -14.06 18.81 -3.54
C HIS A 39 -15.24 18.83 -4.53
N LEU A 40 -15.20 18.07 -5.61
CA LEU A 40 -16.25 18.04 -6.62
C LEU A 40 -17.09 16.75 -6.57
N SER A 41 -16.60 15.71 -5.92
CA SER A 41 -17.30 14.44 -5.80
C SER A 41 -17.01 13.79 -4.45
N ILE A 42 -17.06 12.44 -4.35
CA ILE A 42 -16.79 11.70 -3.11
C ILE A 42 -15.36 11.94 -2.64
N GLY A 43 -14.40 12.03 -3.59
CA GLY A 43 -12.99 12.23 -3.31
C GLY A 43 -12.32 10.98 -2.71
N ALA A 44 -11.26 10.49 -3.34
CA ALA A 44 -10.47 9.35 -2.84
C ALA A 44 -9.09 9.29 -3.52
N ASP A 45 -8.20 8.48 -2.97
CA ASP A 45 -6.92 8.15 -3.61
C ASP A 45 -7.13 7.21 -4.80
N GLY A 46 -8.22 6.43 -4.78
CA GLY A 46 -8.54 5.53 -5.89
C GLY A 46 -9.91 4.86 -5.79
N LEU A 47 -10.29 4.25 -6.90
CA LEU A 47 -11.50 3.45 -7.06
C LEU A 47 -11.15 1.97 -7.07
N MET A 48 -11.81 1.20 -6.24
CA MET A 48 -11.78 -0.27 -6.25
C MET A 48 -13.10 -0.81 -6.73
N VAL A 49 -13.06 -1.71 -7.70
CA VAL A 49 -14.25 -2.32 -8.27
C VAL A 49 -14.17 -3.82 -8.06
N VAL A 50 -15.17 -4.36 -7.37
CA VAL A 50 -15.35 -5.80 -7.21
C VAL A 50 -16.01 -6.34 -8.45
N ASP A 51 -15.46 -7.41 -9.03
CA ASP A 51 -15.96 -8.05 -10.23
C ASP A 51 -15.88 -9.59 -10.13
N ALA A 52 -16.46 -10.28 -11.11
CA ALA A 52 -16.45 -11.72 -11.18
C ALA A 52 -15.02 -12.27 -11.34
N PRO A 53 -14.66 -13.35 -10.63
CA PRO A 53 -13.35 -13.96 -10.74
C PRO A 53 -13.16 -14.60 -12.11
N THR A 54 -11.95 -14.61 -12.62
CA THR A 54 -11.58 -15.18 -13.92
C THR A 54 -10.43 -16.20 -13.83
N GLN A 55 -9.79 -16.33 -12.68
CA GLN A 55 -8.59 -17.17 -12.48
C GLN A 55 -8.73 -18.09 -11.25
N GLY A 56 -9.96 -18.30 -10.75
CA GLY A 56 -10.26 -19.21 -9.65
C GLY A 56 -10.15 -18.58 -8.26
N GLY A 57 -10.05 -17.26 -8.15
CA GLY A 57 -10.22 -16.54 -6.89
C GLY A 57 -11.67 -16.51 -6.42
N ASP A 58 -11.92 -16.01 -5.21
CA ASP A 58 -13.29 -15.83 -4.70
C ASP A 58 -14.01 -14.70 -5.45
N TYR A 59 -13.27 -13.62 -5.74
CA TYR A 59 -13.71 -12.47 -6.55
C TYR A 59 -12.49 -11.74 -7.11
N LYS A 60 -12.73 -10.78 -8.00
CA LYS A 60 -11.71 -9.95 -8.63
C LYS A 60 -11.79 -8.50 -8.11
N MET A 61 -10.64 -7.87 -7.92
CA MET A 61 -10.50 -6.44 -7.65
C MET A 61 -9.87 -5.76 -8.88
N LEU A 62 -10.59 -4.83 -9.48
CA LEU A 62 -10.03 -3.87 -10.43
C LEU A 62 -9.72 -2.59 -9.65
N PHE A 63 -8.48 -2.12 -9.74
CA PHE A 63 -8.05 -0.93 -9.03
C PHE A 63 -7.64 0.16 -10.00
N PHE A 64 -8.17 1.37 -9.79
CA PHE A 64 -7.87 2.57 -10.56
C PHE A 64 -7.42 3.68 -9.61
N ASN A 65 -6.31 4.34 -9.98
CA ASN A 65 -5.89 5.57 -9.31
C ASN A 65 -6.92 6.69 -9.56
N SER A 66 -6.86 7.77 -8.80
CA SER A 66 -7.77 8.91 -8.94
C SER A 66 -7.71 9.59 -10.32
N ASP A 67 -6.60 9.44 -11.07
CA ASP A 67 -6.46 9.92 -12.44
C ASP A 67 -7.06 8.98 -13.49
N GLY A 68 -7.62 7.84 -13.07
CA GLY A 68 -8.19 6.80 -13.93
C GLY A 68 -7.18 5.81 -14.51
N SER A 69 -5.90 5.95 -14.20
CA SER A 69 -4.91 4.94 -14.59
C SER A 69 -5.13 3.64 -13.81
N VAL A 70 -4.84 2.50 -14.46
CA VAL A 70 -4.91 1.20 -13.78
C VAL A 70 -3.84 1.16 -12.70
N GLY A 71 -4.26 0.91 -11.47
CA GLY A 71 -3.37 0.74 -10.33
C GLY A 71 -2.85 -0.69 -10.23
N GLU A 72 -1.65 -0.81 -9.71
CA GLU A 72 -1.10 -2.09 -9.29
C GLU A 72 -1.68 -2.50 -7.91
N MET A 73 -1.20 -3.60 -7.34
CA MET A 73 -1.62 -4.05 -6.01
C MET A 73 -1.21 -3.03 -4.94
N CYS A 74 -2.20 -2.53 -4.21
CA CYS A 74 -2.02 -1.68 -3.04
C CYS A 74 -2.37 -2.48 -1.77
N GLY A 75 -1.41 -2.69 -0.87
CA GLY A 75 -1.62 -3.46 0.36
C GLY A 75 -2.70 -2.86 1.28
N ASN A 76 -2.81 -1.52 1.32
CA ASN A 76 -3.86 -0.83 2.07
C ASN A 76 -5.24 -1.08 1.45
N GLY A 77 -5.33 -1.03 0.12
CA GLY A 77 -6.53 -1.33 -0.62
C GLY A 77 -6.94 -2.79 -0.54
N ALA A 78 -5.99 -3.71 -0.66
CA ALA A 78 -6.25 -5.14 -0.55
C ALA A 78 -6.89 -5.51 0.81
N ARG A 79 -6.48 -4.88 1.92
CA ARG A 79 -7.14 -5.07 3.21
C ARG A 79 -8.58 -4.53 3.21
N CYS A 80 -8.80 -3.35 2.64
CA CYS A 80 -10.15 -2.78 2.53
C CYS A 80 -11.06 -3.67 1.70
N ILE A 81 -10.58 -4.19 0.57
CA ILE A 81 -11.39 -5.05 -0.29
C ILE A 81 -11.69 -6.41 0.38
N CYS A 82 -10.74 -6.97 1.16
CA CYS A 82 -11.00 -8.17 1.95
C CYS A 82 -12.09 -7.94 3.01
N ARG A 83 -12.10 -6.77 3.65
CA ARG A 83 -13.21 -6.42 4.55
C ARG A 83 -14.51 -6.29 3.79
N TYR A 84 -14.49 -5.62 2.63
CA TYR A 84 -15.67 -5.49 1.79
C TYR A 84 -16.23 -6.86 1.41
N GLY A 85 -15.37 -7.77 0.93
CA GLY A 85 -15.76 -9.12 0.53
C GLY A 85 -16.40 -9.92 1.66
N TYR A 86 -15.82 -9.87 2.87
CA TYR A 86 -16.37 -10.52 4.04
C TYR A 86 -17.75 -9.95 4.45
N GLU A 87 -17.84 -8.64 4.57
CA GLU A 87 -19.06 -7.95 5.01
C GLU A 87 -20.23 -8.09 4.02
N ASN A 88 -19.94 -8.35 2.73
CA ASN A 88 -20.94 -8.56 1.68
C ASN A 88 -21.13 -10.05 1.32
N GLY A 89 -20.52 -10.97 2.05
CA GLY A 89 -20.70 -12.42 1.86
C GLY A 89 -20.10 -12.95 0.54
N LEU A 90 -19.14 -12.23 -0.05
CA LEU A 90 -18.46 -12.69 -1.28
C LEU A 90 -17.43 -13.77 -0.98
N ALA A 91 -16.85 -13.76 0.22
CA ALA A 91 -15.91 -14.77 0.71
C ALA A 91 -15.95 -14.88 2.24
N GLY A 92 -15.30 -15.92 2.77
CA GLY A 92 -15.18 -16.15 4.22
C GLY A 92 -14.06 -15.34 4.88
N GLU A 93 -13.57 -15.81 6.04
CA GLU A 93 -12.47 -15.16 6.77
C GLU A 93 -11.14 -15.25 6.03
N VAL A 94 -10.91 -16.29 5.26
CA VAL A 94 -9.77 -16.43 4.34
C VAL A 94 -10.29 -16.24 2.94
N GLN A 95 -9.62 -15.39 2.18
CA GLN A 95 -10.08 -14.94 0.87
C GLN A 95 -8.95 -14.97 -0.15
N THR A 96 -9.29 -15.26 -1.39
CA THR A 96 -8.41 -15.17 -2.55
C THR A 96 -8.96 -14.12 -3.52
N VAL A 97 -8.25 -13.02 -3.64
CA VAL A 97 -8.65 -11.87 -4.47
C VAL A 97 -7.78 -11.82 -5.71
N GLU A 98 -8.39 -11.90 -6.88
CA GLU A 98 -7.68 -11.70 -8.14
C GLU A 98 -7.36 -10.20 -8.31
N THR A 99 -6.11 -9.88 -8.62
CA THR A 99 -5.65 -8.52 -8.88
C THR A 99 -4.80 -8.46 -10.15
N THR A 100 -4.43 -7.27 -10.60
CA THR A 100 -3.47 -7.10 -11.71
C THR A 100 -2.08 -7.68 -11.41
N ALA A 101 -1.72 -7.81 -10.13
CA ALA A 101 -0.45 -8.39 -9.68
C ALA A 101 -0.57 -9.91 -9.36
N GLY A 102 -1.67 -10.56 -9.73
CA GLY A 102 -1.96 -11.96 -9.42
C GLY A 102 -2.95 -12.13 -8.28
N ILE A 103 -3.02 -13.34 -7.73
CA ILE A 103 -3.93 -13.67 -6.63
C ILE A 103 -3.31 -13.24 -5.31
N VAL A 104 -4.03 -12.41 -4.57
CA VAL A 104 -3.68 -11.96 -3.23
C VAL A 104 -4.50 -12.75 -2.21
N THR A 105 -3.83 -13.37 -1.25
CA THR A 105 -4.50 -14.01 -0.13
C THR A 105 -4.69 -13.01 1.01
N GLY A 106 -5.93 -12.84 1.44
CA GLY A 106 -6.33 -12.02 2.58
C GLY A 106 -6.94 -12.84 3.69
N ARG A 107 -6.80 -12.38 4.92
CA ARG A 107 -7.39 -13.01 6.10
C ARG A 107 -7.96 -11.98 7.05
N ARG A 108 -9.17 -12.21 7.52
CA ARG A 108 -9.77 -11.48 8.62
C ARG A 108 -9.09 -11.89 9.94
N VAL A 109 -8.54 -10.92 10.66
CA VAL A 109 -7.93 -11.13 11.99
C VAL A 109 -8.91 -10.74 13.09
N SER A 110 -9.64 -9.65 12.87
CA SER A 110 -10.73 -9.19 13.75
C SER A 110 -11.74 -8.40 12.94
N GLU A 111 -12.72 -7.80 13.58
CA GLU A 111 -13.74 -6.98 12.91
C GLU A 111 -13.15 -5.93 11.94
N ARG A 112 -12.04 -5.29 12.35
CA ARG A 112 -11.43 -4.18 11.60
C ARG A 112 -9.99 -4.45 11.15
N LEU A 113 -9.37 -5.53 11.59
CA LEU A 113 -8.01 -5.90 11.22
C LEU A 113 -8.02 -6.99 10.18
N TYR A 114 -7.32 -6.73 9.08
CA TYR A 114 -7.13 -7.67 7.98
C TYR A 114 -5.65 -7.83 7.66
N ARG A 115 -5.27 -9.05 7.34
CA ARG A 115 -3.92 -9.45 6.97
C ARG A 115 -3.89 -9.84 5.50
N VAL A 116 -2.93 -9.34 4.76
CA VAL A 116 -2.68 -9.70 3.36
C VAL A 116 -1.24 -10.13 3.17
N ARG A 117 -1.01 -11.08 2.27
CA ARG A 117 0.33 -11.44 1.85
C ARG A 117 0.86 -10.40 0.87
N LEU A 118 2.04 -9.86 1.15
CA LEU A 118 2.79 -9.03 0.22
C LEU A 118 3.66 -9.93 -0.67
N ASN A 119 4.18 -9.36 -1.76
CA ASN A 119 5.17 -10.04 -2.57
C ASN A 119 6.49 -10.17 -1.79
N ASP A 120 7.16 -11.30 -1.95
CA ASP A 120 8.44 -11.54 -1.32
C ASP A 120 9.54 -10.64 -1.92
N PRO A 121 10.59 -10.32 -1.13
CA PRO A 121 11.74 -9.60 -1.62
C PRO A 121 12.48 -10.41 -2.71
N THR A 122 12.66 -9.82 -3.87
CA THR A 122 13.41 -10.42 -4.99
C THR A 122 14.84 -9.90 -5.08
N THR A 123 15.09 -8.71 -4.57
CA THR A 123 16.43 -8.11 -4.46
C THR A 123 16.56 -7.50 -3.07
N VAL A 124 17.67 -7.82 -2.38
CA VAL A 124 18.03 -7.16 -1.11
C VAL A 124 19.53 -6.87 -1.10
N LYS A 125 19.87 -5.60 -0.85
CA LYS A 125 21.25 -5.14 -0.61
C LYS A 125 21.24 -4.38 0.73
N LEU A 126 21.85 -4.97 1.76
CA LEU A 126 21.82 -4.41 3.13
C LEU A 126 22.78 -3.22 3.29
N ASP A 127 23.93 -3.25 2.62
CA ASP A 127 24.95 -2.20 2.67
C ASP A 127 25.03 -1.54 1.29
N TYR A 128 24.31 -0.46 1.12
CA TYR A 128 24.20 0.26 -0.14
C TYR A 128 24.22 1.79 0.10
N PRO A 129 25.33 2.31 0.69
CA PRO A 129 25.40 3.72 1.04
C PRO A 129 25.25 4.61 -0.18
N VAL A 130 24.56 5.75 0.00
CA VAL A 130 24.34 6.75 -1.05
C VAL A 130 24.80 8.12 -0.56
N GLU A 131 25.44 8.89 -1.47
CA GLU A 131 25.92 10.23 -1.17
C GLU A 131 24.95 11.27 -1.74
N VAL A 132 24.46 12.17 -0.89
CA VAL A 132 23.63 13.31 -1.29
C VAL A 132 24.23 14.57 -0.72
N ASP A 133 24.56 15.53 -1.57
CA ASP A 133 25.14 16.84 -1.19
C ASP A 133 26.40 16.71 -0.31
N GLY A 134 27.25 15.71 -0.58
CA GLY A 134 28.48 15.48 0.19
C GLY A 134 28.27 14.77 1.52
N VAL A 135 27.04 14.34 1.84
CA VAL A 135 26.70 13.54 3.02
C VAL A 135 26.41 12.11 2.60
N THR A 136 27.11 11.14 3.20
CA THR A 136 26.85 9.72 2.98
C THR A 136 25.77 9.23 3.94
N TYR A 137 24.70 8.68 3.37
CA TYR A 137 23.60 8.06 4.12
C TYR A 137 23.75 6.54 4.09
N ASP A 138 23.64 5.92 5.26
CA ASP A 138 23.45 4.47 5.34
C ASP A 138 22.15 4.13 4.62
N CYS A 139 22.22 3.25 3.66
CA CYS A 139 21.07 2.84 2.89
C CYS A 139 21.08 1.32 2.72
N SER A 140 19.91 0.74 2.71
CA SER A 140 19.67 -0.60 2.18
C SER A 140 18.69 -0.50 1.02
N TYR A 141 18.81 -1.40 0.05
CA TYR A 141 17.94 -1.42 -1.13
C TYR A 141 17.16 -2.73 -1.20
N VAL A 142 15.86 -2.64 -1.42
CA VAL A 142 14.95 -3.77 -1.53
C VAL A 142 14.07 -3.62 -2.77
N GLU A 143 13.87 -4.71 -3.51
CA GLU A 143 12.78 -4.80 -4.49
C GLU A 143 11.81 -5.89 -4.05
N LEU A 144 10.51 -5.57 -4.02
CA LEU A 144 9.43 -6.53 -3.73
C LEU A 144 8.72 -6.95 -5.01
N GLY A 145 8.55 -8.27 -5.19
CA GLY A 145 7.81 -8.84 -6.32
C GLY A 145 8.58 -8.87 -7.64
N ASN A 146 7.86 -9.26 -8.70
CA ASN A 146 8.37 -9.32 -10.07
C ASN A 146 7.28 -8.83 -11.05
N PRO A 147 7.48 -7.68 -11.73
CA PRO A 147 8.64 -6.80 -11.65
C PRO A 147 8.84 -6.22 -10.25
N GLY A 148 10.09 -6.02 -9.84
CA GLY A 148 10.43 -5.56 -8.49
C GLY A 148 10.06 -4.09 -8.26
N LEU A 149 9.32 -3.82 -7.20
CA LEU A 149 9.01 -2.47 -6.73
C LEU A 149 10.16 -1.97 -5.85
N PRO A 150 10.91 -0.92 -6.26
CA PRO A 150 12.13 -0.50 -5.61
C PRO A 150 11.89 0.36 -4.38
N HIS A 151 12.62 0.04 -3.29
CA HIS A 151 12.61 0.75 -2.02
C HIS A 151 14.03 1.02 -1.54
N ALA A 152 14.34 2.27 -1.21
CA ALA A 152 15.50 2.67 -0.42
C ALA A 152 15.06 2.75 1.05
N VAL A 153 15.84 2.13 1.94
CA VAL A 153 15.55 2.03 3.38
C VAL A 153 16.68 2.70 4.14
N ILE A 154 16.37 3.77 4.86
CA ILE A 154 17.36 4.70 5.42
C ILE A 154 17.09 4.95 6.90
N PRO A 155 18.02 4.62 7.81
CA PRO A 155 17.91 5.00 9.20
C PRO A 155 17.98 6.52 9.36
N TYR A 156 17.09 7.08 10.15
CA TYR A 156 17.05 8.52 10.41
C TYR A 156 16.70 8.79 11.87
N SER A 157 17.69 9.22 12.63
CA SER A 157 17.51 9.51 14.05
C SER A 157 16.68 10.78 14.26
N GLY A 158 15.74 10.75 15.21
CA GLY A 158 14.87 11.88 15.50
C GLY A 158 13.77 12.09 14.44
N LEU A 159 13.44 11.07 13.68
CA LEU A 159 12.49 11.14 12.55
C LEU A 159 11.13 11.74 12.93
N LYS A 160 10.63 11.46 14.14
CA LYS A 160 9.38 12.04 14.64
C LYS A 160 9.36 13.57 14.69
N ASN A 161 10.54 14.17 14.95
CA ASN A 161 10.70 15.60 15.15
C ASN A 161 11.49 16.27 13.99
N ALA A 162 11.75 15.53 12.92
CA ALA A 162 12.46 16.04 11.76
C ALA A 162 11.70 17.19 11.09
N ASP A 163 12.43 18.18 10.58
CA ASP A 163 11.84 19.21 9.74
C ASP A 163 11.29 18.59 8.45
N TRP A 164 10.01 18.81 8.20
CA TRP A 164 9.30 18.20 7.09
C TRP A 164 9.80 18.69 5.72
N ASN A 165 10.25 19.93 5.62
CA ASN A 165 10.71 20.49 4.35
C ASN A 165 12.10 19.95 4.02
N GLU A 166 12.98 19.86 5.01
CA GLU A 166 14.31 19.27 4.85
C GLU A 166 14.21 17.77 4.50
N LEU A 167 13.35 17.04 5.21
CA LEU A 167 13.15 15.62 4.96
C LEU A 167 12.52 15.35 3.58
N ARG A 168 11.59 16.21 3.15
CA ARG A 168 10.97 16.15 1.81
C ARG A 168 12.00 16.38 0.72
N GLU A 169 12.86 17.39 0.88
CA GLU A 169 13.92 17.69 -0.08
C GLU A 169 14.93 16.54 -0.19
N LEU A 170 15.32 15.95 0.94
CA LEU A 170 16.16 14.76 0.98
C LEU A 170 15.47 13.56 0.31
N GLY A 171 14.20 13.32 0.62
CA GLY A 171 13.39 12.28 0.00
C GLY A 171 13.33 12.41 -1.51
N ARG A 172 13.11 13.64 -2.01
CA ARG A 172 13.08 13.93 -3.44
C ARG A 172 14.43 13.66 -4.13
N LYS A 173 15.55 14.06 -3.52
CA LYS A 173 16.90 13.80 -4.05
C LYS A 173 17.21 12.31 -4.10
N LEU A 174 16.89 11.59 -3.04
CA LEU A 174 17.08 10.14 -2.97
C LEU A 174 16.16 9.39 -3.96
N ARG A 175 14.91 9.82 -4.11
CA ARG A 175 13.93 9.26 -5.03
C ARG A 175 14.45 9.17 -6.47
N TRP A 176 15.21 10.16 -6.90
CA TRP A 176 15.79 10.28 -8.24
C TRP A 176 17.31 10.04 -8.29
N HIS A 177 17.88 9.51 -7.19
CA HIS A 177 19.31 9.33 -7.10
C HIS A 177 19.83 8.33 -8.15
N PRO A 178 20.99 8.59 -8.80
CA PRO A 178 21.55 7.70 -9.84
C PRO A 178 21.80 6.26 -9.38
N ALA A 179 22.01 6.04 -8.08
CA ALA A 179 22.10 4.69 -7.49
C ALA A 179 20.80 3.87 -7.67
N PHE A 180 19.67 4.50 -7.95
CA PHE A 180 18.38 3.86 -8.18
C PHE A 180 17.87 4.12 -9.61
N PRO A 181 18.34 3.36 -10.61
CA PRO A 181 18.02 3.63 -12.03
C PRO A 181 16.53 3.60 -12.36
N LYS A 182 15.74 2.85 -11.61
CA LYS A 182 14.26 2.80 -11.73
C LYS A 182 13.58 3.86 -10.86
N GLY A 183 14.36 4.69 -10.16
CA GLY A 183 13.92 5.46 -8.99
C GLY A 183 13.53 4.54 -7.83
N ALA A 184 13.26 5.08 -6.66
CA ALA A 184 12.85 4.29 -5.50
C ALA A 184 11.81 5.02 -4.66
N ASN A 185 10.95 4.26 -3.95
CA ASN A 185 10.28 4.77 -2.77
C ASN A 185 11.34 4.93 -1.67
N VAL A 186 11.36 6.05 -0.97
CA VAL A 186 12.37 6.33 0.06
C VAL A 186 11.71 6.21 1.42
N ASN A 187 12.16 5.21 2.19
CA ASN A 187 11.59 4.88 3.48
C ASN A 187 12.59 5.27 4.57
N PHE A 188 12.31 6.36 5.27
CA PHE A 188 13.05 6.75 6.45
C PHE A 188 12.48 6.02 7.65
N TYR A 189 13.34 5.47 8.51
CA TYR A 189 12.89 4.75 9.70
C TYR A 189 13.72 5.09 10.94
N GLU A 190 13.09 4.91 12.10
CA GLU A 190 13.70 4.99 13.42
C GLU A 190 13.19 3.84 14.28
N LEU A 191 14.11 3.11 14.94
CA LEU A 191 13.72 2.11 15.94
C LEU A 191 13.26 2.83 17.20
N THR A 192 12.04 2.56 17.65
CA THR A 192 11.44 3.21 18.84
C THR A 192 11.28 2.27 20.02
N GLY A 193 11.55 0.99 19.85
CA GLY A 193 11.50 -0.05 20.87
C GLY A 193 11.81 -1.42 20.30
N GLU A 194 11.71 -2.45 21.12
CA GLU A 194 11.78 -3.83 20.68
C GLU A 194 10.62 -4.10 19.71
N ASP A 195 10.93 -4.60 18.52
CA ASP A 195 9.98 -4.85 17.43
C ASP A 195 9.01 -3.67 17.14
N THR A 196 9.49 -2.44 17.38
CA THR A 196 8.70 -1.24 17.11
C THR A 196 9.52 -0.24 16.30
N VAL A 197 8.95 0.24 15.20
CA VAL A 197 9.57 1.13 14.23
C VAL A 197 8.67 2.33 13.99
N TYR A 198 9.24 3.51 13.82
CA TYR A 198 8.56 4.65 13.26
C TYR A 198 9.06 4.88 11.83
N GLU A 199 8.15 5.09 10.88
CA GLU A 199 8.45 5.16 9.45
C GLU A 199 7.79 6.35 8.76
N ARG A 200 8.46 6.86 7.73
CA ARG A 200 7.98 7.85 6.78
C ARG A 200 8.42 7.46 5.37
N THR A 201 7.48 7.37 4.44
CA THR A 201 7.78 7.04 3.05
C THR A 201 7.52 8.22 2.12
N PHE A 202 8.57 8.66 1.42
CA PHE A 202 8.46 9.52 0.24
C PHE A 202 8.20 8.61 -0.98
N GLU A 203 7.00 8.68 -1.53
CA GLU A 203 6.50 7.66 -2.43
C GLU A 203 6.69 8.02 -3.90
N ARG A 204 7.21 7.07 -4.67
CA ARG A 204 7.38 7.16 -6.12
C ARG A 204 6.02 7.27 -6.81
N GLY A 205 5.85 8.30 -7.64
CA GLY A 205 4.60 8.57 -8.36
C GLY A 205 3.66 9.51 -7.62
N VAL A 206 3.72 9.57 -6.27
CA VAL A 206 3.08 10.61 -5.48
C VAL A 206 3.99 11.83 -5.36
N GLU A 207 5.31 11.59 -5.31
CA GLU A 207 6.38 12.60 -5.20
C GLU A 207 6.26 13.46 -3.94
N ASP A 208 5.73 12.87 -2.87
CA ASP A 208 5.63 13.43 -1.52
C ASP A 208 5.51 12.30 -0.49
N PHE A 209 5.47 12.67 0.80
CA PHE A 209 5.18 11.75 1.88
C PHE A 209 3.72 11.31 1.87
N THR A 210 3.51 10.00 1.95
CA THR A 210 2.19 9.41 2.11
C THR A 210 1.89 9.07 3.57
N TYR A 211 0.62 8.84 3.86
CA TYR A 211 0.17 8.46 5.21
C TYR A 211 0.67 7.06 5.60
N ALA A 212 0.74 6.14 4.65
CA ALA A 212 1.24 4.78 4.83
C ALA A 212 1.57 4.13 3.47
N CYS A 213 2.72 3.48 3.40
CA CYS A 213 3.14 2.66 2.25
C CYS A 213 3.35 1.21 2.70
N GLY A 214 2.42 0.32 2.34
CA GLY A 214 2.48 -1.08 2.80
C GLY A 214 3.71 -1.84 2.32
N THR A 215 4.14 -1.63 1.08
CA THR A 215 5.35 -2.24 0.53
C THR A 215 6.63 -1.61 1.10
N GLY A 216 6.60 -0.29 1.39
CA GLY A 216 7.66 0.40 2.10
C GLY A 216 7.90 -0.20 3.47
N THR A 217 6.83 -0.31 4.25
CA THR A 217 6.83 -0.94 5.58
C THR A 217 7.36 -2.39 5.53
N GLY A 218 6.91 -3.18 4.54
CA GLY A 218 7.44 -4.53 4.31
C GLY A 218 8.95 -4.53 4.02
N SER A 219 9.43 -3.57 3.23
CA SER A 219 10.85 -3.42 2.90
C SER A 219 11.69 -3.01 4.10
N VAL A 220 11.21 -2.08 4.93
CA VAL A 220 11.87 -1.68 6.19
C VAL A 220 12.02 -2.87 7.12
N VAL A 221 10.91 -3.61 7.37
CA VAL A 221 10.96 -4.78 8.26
C VAL A 221 11.82 -5.89 7.68
N THR A 222 11.83 -6.10 6.37
CA THR A 222 12.73 -7.04 5.68
C THR A 222 14.21 -6.73 6.02
N VAL A 223 14.65 -5.49 5.84
CA VAL A 223 16.01 -5.05 6.15
C VAL A 223 16.33 -5.28 7.63
N LEU A 224 15.47 -4.81 8.51
CA LEU A 224 15.69 -4.89 9.96
C LEU A 224 15.72 -6.34 10.47
N THR A 225 14.89 -7.22 9.93
CA THR A 225 14.89 -8.67 10.23
C THR A 225 16.19 -9.33 9.78
N LEU A 226 16.68 -9.01 8.57
CA LEU A 226 17.94 -9.55 8.07
C LEU A 226 19.14 -9.03 8.85
N GLN A 227 19.11 -7.78 9.31
CA GLN A 227 20.13 -7.20 10.18
C GLN A 227 20.03 -7.69 11.64
N GLY A 228 18.98 -8.45 12.01
CA GLY A 228 18.77 -8.92 13.39
C GLY A 228 18.38 -7.80 14.37
N LYS A 229 17.87 -6.68 13.86
CA LYS A 229 17.43 -5.52 14.66
C LYS A 229 15.99 -5.65 15.14
N VAL A 230 15.19 -6.48 14.47
CA VAL A 230 13.83 -6.85 14.87
C VAL A 230 13.66 -8.36 14.70
N SER A 231 12.68 -8.95 15.39
CA SER A 231 12.43 -10.39 15.36
C SER A 231 11.86 -10.90 14.02
N GLY A 232 11.23 -10.00 13.25
CA GLY A 232 10.44 -10.35 12.07
C GLY A 232 9.03 -10.88 12.39
N LYS A 233 8.63 -10.93 13.67
CA LYS A 233 7.31 -11.40 14.08
C LYS A 233 6.55 -10.29 14.80
N ASN A 234 5.35 -9.99 14.30
CA ASN A 234 4.48 -8.98 14.90
C ASN A 234 5.18 -7.61 15.06
N VAL A 235 6.04 -7.25 14.10
CA VAL A 235 6.77 -5.98 14.11
C VAL A 235 5.80 -4.83 13.88
N LYS A 236 5.70 -3.94 14.85
CA LYS A 236 4.80 -2.79 14.81
C LYS A 236 5.50 -1.62 14.12
N VAL A 237 4.85 -1.07 13.12
CA VAL A 237 5.37 0.08 12.40
C VAL A 237 4.37 1.23 12.50
N ASP A 238 4.76 2.26 13.24
CA ASP A 238 3.99 3.49 13.40
C ASP A 238 4.28 4.45 12.26
N MET A 239 3.25 5.04 11.70
CA MET A 239 3.34 6.04 10.65
C MET A 239 2.22 7.07 10.80
N THR A 240 2.17 8.09 9.95
CA THR A 240 1.17 9.15 10.04
C THR A 240 -0.27 8.61 9.91
N GLY A 241 -0.48 7.60 9.09
CA GLY A 241 -1.79 7.00 8.84
C GLY A 241 -2.24 5.98 9.89
N GLY A 242 -1.42 5.69 10.89
CA GLY A 242 -1.69 4.73 11.96
C GLY A 242 -0.59 3.69 12.11
N GLN A 243 -0.93 2.55 12.69
CA GLN A 243 0.01 1.44 12.90
C GLN A 243 -0.27 0.29 11.93
N LEU A 244 0.77 -0.22 11.30
CA LEU A 244 0.78 -1.47 10.57
C LEU A 244 1.60 -2.51 11.33
N ILE A 245 1.32 -3.78 11.08
CA ILE A 245 2.04 -4.90 11.68
C ILE A 245 2.56 -5.77 10.54
N ILE A 246 3.85 -6.08 10.60
CA ILE A 246 4.53 -6.92 9.61
C ILE A 246 5.01 -8.21 10.27
N ASP A 247 4.73 -9.31 9.58
CA ASP A 247 5.41 -10.59 9.82
C ASP A 247 6.27 -10.91 8.60
N ALA A 248 7.52 -11.28 8.85
CA ALA A 248 8.52 -11.59 7.86
C ALA A 248 9.27 -12.85 8.31
N GLU A 249 9.06 -13.98 7.66
CA GLU A 249 9.80 -15.19 7.98
C GLU A 249 11.23 -15.09 7.45
N ARG A 250 12.19 -15.40 8.30
CA ARG A 250 13.61 -15.46 7.92
C ARG A 250 14.07 -16.91 7.81
N GLU A 251 14.38 -17.32 6.60
CA GLU A 251 14.88 -18.64 6.31
C GLU A 251 16.12 -18.56 5.41
N ASN A 252 17.20 -19.29 5.76
CA ASN A 252 18.45 -19.37 4.98
C ASN A 252 19.03 -17.99 4.57
N GLY A 253 18.90 -16.97 5.45
CA GLY A 253 19.42 -15.63 5.19
C GLY A 253 18.55 -14.80 4.24
N ARG A 254 17.34 -15.23 3.94
CA ARG A 254 16.35 -14.51 3.14
C ARG A 254 15.08 -14.29 3.95
N VAL A 255 14.31 -13.29 3.56
CA VAL A 255 12.95 -13.09 4.04
C VAL A 255 11.97 -13.65 3.02
N THR A 256 11.03 -14.45 3.51
CA THR A 256 9.92 -15.04 2.77
C THR A 256 8.63 -14.81 3.55
N ASP A 257 7.49 -15.11 2.95
CA ASP A 257 6.18 -15.03 3.61
C ASP A 257 5.96 -13.69 4.33
N LEU A 258 6.09 -12.62 3.57
CA LEU A 258 5.90 -11.26 4.06
C LEU A 258 4.40 -10.95 4.17
N PHE A 259 3.92 -10.68 5.38
CA PHE A 259 2.52 -10.37 5.64
C PHE A 259 2.36 -8.98 6.24
N LEU A 260 1.33 -8.28 5.76
CA LEU A 260 0.92 -6.97 6.23
C LEU A 260 -0.45 -7.07 6.91
N THR A 261 -0.50 -6.77 8.19
CA THR A 261 -1.74 -6.64 8.97
C THR A 261 -1.97 -5.17 9.31
N GLY A 262 -3.20 -4.71 9.13
CA GLY A 262 -3.53 -3.33 9.46
C GLY A 262 -5.03 -3.06 9.53
N PRO A 263 -5.39 -1.87 10.02
CA PRO A 263 -6.78 -1.48 10.18
C PRO A 263 -7.45 -1.22 8.84
N THR A 264 -8.76 -1.39 8.84
CA THR A 264 -9.68 -1.01 7.77
C THR A 264 -10.87 -0.30 8.37
N ASN A 265 -11.29 0.81 7.77
CA ASN A 265 -12.43 1.59 8.24
C ASN A 265 -13.46 1.71 7.12
N ILE A 266 -14.71 1.45 7.42
CA ILE A 266 -15.85 1.87 6.60
C ILE A 266 -16.19 3.29 7.05
N VAL A 267 -15.93 4.27 6.19
CA VAL A 267 -16.15 5.69 6.49
C VAL A 267 -17.60 6.08 6.22
N ALA A 268 -18.12 5.63 5.07
CA ALA A 268 -19.50 5.87 4.66
C ALA A 268 -19.98 4.78 3.70
N LYS A 269 -21.30 4.62 3.62
CA LYS A 269 -21.99 3.87 2.57
C LYS A 269 -23.04 4.82 1.98
N GLY A 270 -23.19 4.83 0.66
CA GLY A 270 -24.07 5.76 0.00
C GLY A 270 -24.42 5.34 -1.42
N GLU A 271 -25.11 6.23 -2.09
CA GLU A 271 -25.49 6.10 -3.49
C GLU A 271 -25.05 7.34 -4.26
N VAL A 272 -24.45 7.14 -5.42
CA VAL A 272 -24.09 8.21 -6.37
C VAL A 272 -25.34 8.64 -7.10
N THR A 273 -25.67 9.93 -7.03
CA THR A 273 -26.89 10.50 -7.65
C THR A 273 -26.75 10.75 -9.15
N ASP A 274 -25.51 10.85 -9.64
CA ASP A 274 -25.18 11.03 -11.06
C ASP A 274 -25.71 12.35 -11.68
N GLU A 275 -25.89 13.40 -10.88
CA GLU A 275 -26.36 14.70 -11.39
C GLU A 275 -25.40 15.30 -12.44
N ASP A 276 -24.07 15.23 -12.19
CA ASP A 276 -23.03 15.77 -13.06
C ASP A 276 -22.06 14.71 -13.63
N LEU A 277 -22.26 13.44 -13.30
CA LEU A 277 -21.34 12.38 -13.67
C LEU A 277 -21.28 12.10 -15.16
N CYS A 278 -22.35 12.43 -15.91
CA CYS A 278 -22.43 12.20 -17.38
C CYS A 278 -21.75 10.88 -17.80
N LEU A 279 -21.94 9.85 -17.03
CA LEU A 279 -21.51 8.51 -17.43
C LEU A 279 -22.28 8.21 -18.70
N ALA A 280 -21.59 8.30 -19.85
CA ALA A 280 -22.19 8.05 -21.13
C ALA A 280 -22.96 6.71 -21.08
N LYS A 281 -24.27 6.81 -21.26
CA LYS A 281 -25.15 5.67 -21.39
C LYS A 281 -24.84 4.93 -22.69
#